data_396776b88835125eb7ea5350afb9ee0e
#
_entry.id   396776b88835125eb7ea5350afb9ee0e
#
_cell.length_a   1.000
_cell.length_b   1.000
_cell.length_c   1.000
_cell.angle_alpha   90.00
_cell.angle_beta   90.00
_cell.angle_gamma   90.00
#
_symmetry.space_group_name_H-M   'P 1'
#
loop_
_entity.id
_entity.type
_entity.pdbx_description
1 polymer ?
#
loop_
_entity_poly.entity_id
_entity_poly.type
_entity_poly.pdbx_seq_one_letter_code
_entity_poly.pdbx_strand_id
1 'polypeptide(L)'
;MNYPDRVTLCDDGVYRWSYDMDMWRNRFMLRHVLKIVCAMSVLVSLTMLAAFGLNRVSPRLAALLFIIPMGALSALTLLIYLICALAMRGNYHLRFEMDENKIVLVQTAETENRNRVLTTVSTVAGIAAGQRNKAYRVNATLRAADSVGTTAFADVTRVRLFPDDDVIDLWEWFGMNQIYVPREDYALVRDFMLARVSEKARNRSGL
;
A
#
# COMPACT_ATOMS: atom_id res chain seq x y z
N MET A 1 6.61 -14.48 19.47
CA MET A 1 7.46 -13.31 19.72
C MET A 1 6.58 -12.13 20.08
N ASN A 2 6.93 -11.37 21.10
CA ASN A 2 6.20 -10.16 21.49
C ASN A 2 6.84 -8.97 20.77
N TYR A 3 6.04 -8.17 20.03
CA TYR A 3 6.52 -6.96 19.37
C TYR A 3 6.16 -5.77 20.24
N PRO A 4 7.15 -4.97 20.65
CA PRO A 4 6.90 -3.78 21.45
C PRO A 4 6.25 -2.68 20.62
N ASP A 5 5.53 -1.77 21.29
CA ASP A 5 4.89 -0.60 20.64
C ASP A 5 5.91 0.48 20.26
N ARG A 6 7.16 0.32 20.69
CA ARG A 6 8.30 1.19 20.37
C ARG A 6 9.37 0.42 19.63
N VAL A 7 10.17 1.15 18.84
CA VAL A 7 11.31 0.56 18.14
C VAL A 7 12.35 0.09 19.15
N THR A 8 12.53 -1.23 19.24
CA THR A 8 13.42 -1.84 20.23
C THR A 8 14.44 -2.71 19.51
N LEU A 9 15.71 -2.52 19.84
CA LEU A 9 16.78 -3.40 19.40
C LEU A 9 16.75 -4.68 20.24
N CYS A 10 16.56 -5.82 19.57
CA CYS A 10 16.55 -7.13 20.19
C CYS A 10 17.97 -7.73 20.28
N ASP A 11 18.14 -8.79 21.08
CA ASP A 11 19.44 -9.44 21.32
C ASP A 11 20.08 -10.03 20.04
N ASP A 12 19.28 -10.27 19.02
CA ASP A 12 19.70 -10.74 17.69
C ASP A 12 20.16 -9.60 16.73
N GLY A 13 20.22 -8.36 17.21
CA GLY A 13 20.62 -7.20 16.42
C GLY A 13 19.54 -6.65 15.49
N VAL A 14 18.29 -7.16 15.58
CA VAL A 14 17.17 -6.74 14.77
C VAL A 14 16.30 -5.76 15.53
N TYR A 15 15.97 -4.63 14.90
CA TYR A 15 14.96 -3.71 15.43
C TYR A 15 13.57 -4.25 15.15
N ARG A 16 12.72 -4.28 16.20
CA ARG A 16 11.33 -4.73 16.09
C ARG A 16 10.39 -3.71 16.72
N TRP A 17 9.24 -3.54 16.06
CA TRP A 17 8.15 -2.73 16.61
C TRP A 17 6.81 -3.16 16.04
N SER A 18 5.74 -2.81 16.75
CA SER A 18 4.37 -2.86 16.26
C SER A 18 3.83 -1.44 16.03
N TYR A 19 2.92 -1.34 15.10
CA TYR A 19 2.22 -0.10 14.80
C TYR A 19 0.74 -0.38 14.57
N ASP A 20 -0.11 0.24 15.38
CA ASP A 20 -1.55 0.11 15.28
C ASP A 20 -2.10 1.23 14.41
N MET A 21 -2.42 0.88 13.16
CA MET A 21 -2.97 1.82 12.20
C MET A 21 -4.49 1.91 12.37
N ASP A 22 -4.99 3.07 12.80
CA ASP A 22 -6.42 3.38 12.79
C ASP A 22 -6.88 3.65 11.36
N MET A 23 -7.59 2.70 10.75
CA MET A 23 -8.07 2.80 9.38
C MET A 23 -9.08 3.94 9.19
N TRP A 24 -9.84 4.32 10.22
CA TRP A 24 -10.82 5.40 10.14
C TRP A 24 -10.17 6.79 10.09
N ARG A 25 -9.03 6.95 10.74
CA ARG A 25 -8.29 8.22 10.86
C ARG A 25 -7.11 8.35 9.91
N ASN A 26 -6.71 7.26 9.26
CA ASN A 26 -5.55 7.29 8.36
C ASN A 26 -5.84 8.04 7.05
N ARG A 27 -5.69 9.36 7.12
CA ARG A 27 -5.85 10.26 5.95
C ARG A 27 -4.79 10.02 4.87
N PHE A 28 -3.63 9.49 5.27
CA PHE A 28 -2.53 9.21 4.34
C PHE A 28 -2.92 8.09 3.38
N MET A 29 -3.37 6.95 3.91
CA MET A 29 -3.84 5.82 3.11
C MET A 29 -5.02 6.22 2.22
N LEU A 30 -6.01 6.92 2.77
CA LEU A 30 -7.19 7.36 2.02
C LEU A 30 -6.81 8.29 0.85
N ARG A 31 -5.89 9.24 1.06
CA ARG A 31 -5.38 10.12 0.00
C ARG A 31 -4.67 9.35 -1.11
N HIS A 32 -3.88 8.33 -0.77
CA HIS A 32 -3.19 7.49 -1.77
C HIS A 32 -4.18 6.67 -2.60
N VAL A 33 -5.13 6.01 -1.95
CA VAL A 33 -6.19 5.26 -2.62
C VAL A 33 -6.98 6.17 -3.56
N LEU A 34 -7.40 7.36 -3.09
CA LEU A 34 -8.14 8.31 -3.90
C LEU A 34 -7.35 8.79 -5.13
N LYS A 35 -6.04 9.06 -5.00
CA LYS A 35 -5.17 9.41 -6.13
C LYS A 35 -5.13 8.30 -7.19
N ILE A 36 -5.00 7.04 -6.77
CA ILE A 36 -4.99 5.89 -7.68
C ILE A 36 -6.33 5.79 -8.41
N VAL A 37 -7.45 5.92 -7.69
CA VAL A 37 -8.79 5.89 -8.27
C VAL A 37 -8.99 7.00 -9.28
N CYS A 38 -8.58 8.23 -8.97
CA CYS A 38 -8.64 9.34 -9.90
C CYS A 38 -7.80 9.08 -11.16
N ALA A 39 -6.56 8.60 -11.02
CA ALA A 39 -5.71 8.28 -12.15
C ALA A 39 -6.30 7.17 -13.04
N MET A 40 -6.83 6.11 -12.44
CA MET A 40 -7.50 5.03 -13.17
C MET A 40 -8.78 5.50 -13.87
N SER A 41 -9.56 6.36 -13.23
CA SER A 41 -10.78 6.93 -13.81
C SER A 41 -10.46 7.79 -15.04
N VAL A 42 -9.42 8.61 -14.95
CA VAL A 42 -8.94 9.42 -16.08
C VAL A 42 -8.49 8.50 -17.24
N LEU A 43 -7.72 7.45 -16.94
CA LEU A 43 -7.26 6.50 -17.95
C LEU A 43 -8.44 5.82 -18.67
N VAL A 44 -9.41 5.31 -17.90
CA VAL A 44 -10.63 4.68 -18.45
C VAL A 44 -11.41 5.67 -19.31
N SER A 45 -11.57 6.90 -18.86
CA SER A 45 -12.29 7.94 -19.63
C SER A 45 -11.58 8.30 -20.93
N LEU A 46 -10.27 8.42 -20.91
CA LEU A 46 -9.45 8.69 -22.10
C LEU A 46 -9.51 7.54 -23.11
N THR A 47 -9.47 6.29 -22.65
CA THR A 47 -9.60 5.12 -23.54
C THR A 47 -10.99 5.04 -24.16
N MET A 48 -12.06 5.33 -23.42
CA MET A 48 -13.41 5.42 -23.97
C MET A 48 -13.53 6.54 -24.99
N LEU A 49 -13.03 7.74 -24.68
CA LEU A 49 -13.06 8.88 -25.59
C LEU A 49 -12.30 8.59 -26.91
N ALA A 50 -11.15 7.93 -26.81
CA ALA A 50 -10.39 7.49 -27.99
C ALA A 50 -11.17 6.45 -28.83
N ALA A 51 -11.84 5.49 -28.17
CA ALA A 51 -12.61 4.46 -28.84
C ALA A 51 -13.84 5.03 -29.60
N PHE A 52 -14.53 6.03 -29.03
CA PHE A 52 -15.67 6.67 -29.71
C PHE A 52 -15.26 7.68 -30.79
N GLY A 53 -13.99 8.10 -30.82
CA GLY A 53 -13.46 9.09 -31.75
C GLY A 53 -13.77 10.54 -31.30
N LEU A 54 -12.71 11.29 -31.09
CA LEU A 54 -12.74 12.67 -30.52
C LEU A 54 -13.69 13.62 -31.25
N ASN A 55 -13.81 13.48 -32.60
CA ASN A 55 -14.64 14.36 -33.42
C ASN A 55 -16.12 13.99 -33.44
N ARG A 56 -16.51 12.86 -32.87
CA ARG A 56 -17.89 12.35 -32.86
C ARG A 56 -18.61 12.50 -31.54
N VAL A 57 -17.88 12.94 -30.51
CA VAL A 57 -18.40 13.01 -29.15
C VAL A 57 -18.84 14.45 -28.84
N SER A 58 -20.12 14.63 -28.54
CA SER A 58 -20.60 15.94 -28.07
C SER A 58 -19.97 16.29 -26.70
N PRO A 59 -19.84 17.60 -26.37
CA PRO A 59 -19.28 18.01 -25.07
C PRO A 59 -20.02 17.42 -23.87
N ARG A 60 -21.34 17.23 -23.97
CA ARG A 60 -22.15 16.61 -22.92
C ARG A 60 -21.80 15.11 -22.74
N LEU A 61 -21.66 14.38 -23.87
CA LEU A 61 -21.29 12.97 -23.81
C LEU A 61 -19.85 12.81 -23.29
N ALA A 62 -18.92 13.68 -23.67
CA ALA A 62 -17.57 13.70 -23.14
C ALA A 62 -17.57 13.89 -21.62
N ALA A 63 -18.33 14.86 -21.10
CA ALA A 63 -18.45 15.07 -19.66
C ALA A 63 -19.02 13.83 -18.94
N LEU A 64 -20.03 13.17 -19.46
CA LEU A 64 -20.58 11.95 -18.89
C LEU A 64 -19.59 10.79 -18.90
N LEU A 65 -18.77 10.65 -19.94
CA LEU A 65 -17.70 9.64 -20.02
C LEU A 65 -16.60 9.84 -18.96
N PHE A 66 -16.46 11.04 -18.39
CA PHE A 66 -15.58 11.30 -17.24
C PHE A 66 -16.29 11.13 -15.91
N ILE A 67 -17.48 11.71 -15.74
CA ILE A 67 -18.18 11.76 -14.46
C ILE A 67 -18.66 10.37 -14.03
N ILE A 68 -19.20 9.57 -14.96
CA ILE A 68 -19.76 8.24 -14.61
C ILE A 68 -18.68 7.25 -14.15
N PRO A 69 -17.57 7.03 -14.89
CA PRO A 69 -16.52 6.13 -14.40
C PRO A 69 -15.87 6.62 -13.11
N MET A 70 -15.64 7.93 -12.98
CA MET A 70 -15.06 8.51 -11.77
C MET A 70 -15.97 8.30 -10.55
N GLY A 71 -17.27 8.56 -10.70
CA GLY A 71 -18.25 8.32 -9.63
C GLY A 71 -18.36 6.83 -9.27
N ALA A 72 -18.49 5.97 -10.26
CA ALA A 72 -18.62 4.52 -10.04
C ALA A 72 -17.37 3.91 -9.40
N LEU A 73 -16.17 4.22 -9.89
CA LEU A 73 -14.92 3.72 -9.32
C LEU A 73 -14.67 4.28 -7.91
N SER A 74 -14.99 5.54 -7.67
CA SER A 74 -14.86 6.14 -6.34
C SER A 74 -15.82 5.49 -5.35
N ALA A 75 -17.09 5.31 -5.73
CA ALA A 75 -18.09 4.66 -4.89
C ALA A 75 -17.70 3.20 -4.57
N LEU A 76 -17.26 2.44 -5.58
CA LEU A 76 -16.79 1.07 -5.40
C LEU A 76 -15.58 1.00 -4.47
N THR A 77 -14.63 1.90 -4.64
CA THR A 77 -13.42 1.95 -3.81
C THR A 77 -13.76 2.30 -2.36
N LEU A 78 -14.64 3.27 -2.14
CA LEU A 78 -15.10 3.62 -0.79
C LEU A 78 -15.85 2.47 -0.14
N LEU A 79 -16.67 1.74 -0.90
CA LEU A 79 -17.37 0.55 -0.41
C LEU A 79 -16.38 -0.54 0.00
N ILE A 80 -15.39 -0.85 -0.84
CA ILE A 80 -14.34 -1.82 -0.51
C ILE A 80 -13.55 -1.38 0.72
N TYR A 81 -13.17 -0.11 0.80
CA TYR A 81 -12.48 0.45 1.97
C TYR A 81 -13.31 0.30 3.25
N LEU A 82 -14.60 0.59 3.18
CA LEU A 82 -15.52 0.44 4.30
C LEU A 82 -15.63 -1.03 4.75
N ILE A 83 -15.78 -1.96 3.79
CA ILE A 83 -15.82 -3.40 4.09
C ILE A 83 -14.51 -3.84 4.76
N CYS A 84 -13.36 -3.40 4.27
CA CYS A 84 -12.06 -3.70 4.86
C CYS A 84 -11.95 -3.12 6.28
N ALA A 85 -12.33 -1.86 6.49
CA ALA A 85 -12.29 -1.21 7.79
C ALA A 85 -13.20 -1.91 8.82
N LEU A 86 -14.39 -2.33 8.39
CA LEU A 86 -15.31 -3.10 9.24
C LEU A 86 -14.77 -4.50 9.57
N ALA A 87 -14.23 -5.21 8.56
CA ALA A 87 -13.61 -6.53 8.74
C ALA A 87 -12.42 -6.49 9.70
N MET A 88 -11.63 -5.41 9.66
CA MET A 88 -10.48 -5.16 10.54
C MET A 88 -10.87 -4.51 11.87
N ARG A 89 -12.16 -4.28 12.13
CA ARG A 89 -12.65 -3.56 13.32
C ARG A 89 -12.03 -2.17 13.50
N GLY A 90 -11.63 -1.55 12.41
CA GLY A 90 -11.00 -0.23 12.39
C GLY A 90 -9.51 -0.19 12.68
N ASN A 91 -8.91 -1.25 13.23
CA ASN A 91 -7.49 -1.28 13.57
C ASN A 91 -6.73 -2.32 12.76
N TYR A 92 -5.66 -1.89 12.12
CA TYR A 92 -4.76 -2.76 11.37
C TYR A 92 -3.42 -2.84 12.07
N HIS A 93 -3.10 -4.01 12.66
CA HIS A 93 -1.86 -4.24 13.38
C HIS A 93 -0.73 -4.59 12.41
N LEU A 94 0.23 -3.71 12.30
CA LEU A 94 1.45 -3.88 11.52
C LEU A 94 2.60 -4.27 12.45
N ARG A 95 3.47 -5.16 12.00
CA ARG A 95 4.70 -5.53 12.69
C ARG A 95 5.85 -5.39 11.74
N PHE A 96 6.89 -4.75 12.20
CA PHE A 96 8.08 -4.50 11.40
C PHE A 96 9.31 -5.13 12.06
N GLU A 97 10.17 -5.68 11.22
CA GLU A 97 11.51 -6.11 11.57
C GLU A 97 12.50 -5.40 10.65
N MET A 98 13.54 -4.81 11.20
CA MET A 98 14.54 -4.06 10.46
C MET A 98 15.93 -4.52 10.91
N ASP A 99 16.70 -5.04 9.98
CA ASP A 99 18.10 -5.40 10.14
C ASP A 99 19.02 -4.45 9.35
N GLU A 100 20.32 -4.77 9.26
CA GLU A 100 21.29 -3.95 8.54
C GLU A 100 21.06 -3.90 7.02
N ASN A 101 20.35 -4.88 6.43
CA ASN A 101 20.24 -5.06 5.00
C ASN A 101 18.83 -4.79 4.46
N LYS A 102 17.81 -4.98 5.29
CA LYS A 102 16.42 -4.97 4.84
C LYS A 102 15.46 -4.55 5.96
N ILE A 103 14.25 -4.21 5.53
CA ILE A 103 13.09 -4.11 6.39
C ILE A 103 12.01 -5.07 5.92
N VAL A 104 11.34 -5.70 6.87
CA VAL A 104 10.31 -6.71 6.63
C VAL A 104 9.04 -6.31 7.34
N LEU A 105 7.92 -6.29 6.61
CA LEU A 105 6.58 -6.21 7.19
C LEU A 105 6.12 -7.65 7.50
N VAL A 106 5.96 -7.95 8.78
CA VAL A 106 5.54 -9.29 9.26
C VAL A 106 4.04 -9.30 9.50
N GLN A 107 3.33 -10.23 8.88
CA GLN A 107 1.91 -10.42 9.19
C GLN A 107 1.72 -11.18 10.49
N THR A 108 0.74 -10.74 11.26
CA THR A 108 0.26 -11.48 12.44
C THR A 108 -0.72 -12.57 12.02
N ALA A 109 -0.71 -13.73 12.68
CA ALA A 109 -1.67 -14.82 12.45
C ALA A 109 -3.14 -14.35 12.57
N GLU A 110 -3.42 -13.36 13.40
CA GLU A 110 -4.73 -12.73 13.51
C GLU A 110 -5.10 -11.92 12.26
N THR A 111 -4.13 -11.22 11.68
CA THR A 111 -4.26 -10.50 10.41
C THR A 111 -4.38 -11.47 9.23
N GLU A 112 -3.73 -12.64 9.30
CA GLU A 112 -3.83 -13.70 8.29
C GLU A 112 -5.25 -14.24 8.16
N ASN A 113 -5.94 -14.52 9.27
CA ASN A 113 -7.34 -14.96 9.23
C ASN A 113 -8.29 -13.91 8.64
N ARG A 114 -8.04 -12.63 8.89
CA ARG A 114 -8.80 -11.50 8.32
C ARG A 114 -8.45 -11.25 6.85
N ASN A 115 -7.19 -11.40 6.48
CA ASN A 115 -6.75 -11.33 5.08
C ASN A 115 -7.33 -12.47 4.23
N ARG A 116 -7.73 -13.61 4.81
CA ARG A 116 -8.50 -14.64 4.11
C ARG A 116 -9.81 -14.10 3.56
N VAL A 117 -10.49 -13.22 4.28
CA VAL A 117 -11.72 -12.56 3.79
C VAL A 117 -11.40 -11.68 2.59
N LEU A 118 -10.35 -10.86 2.68
CA LEU A 118 -9.89 -10.00 1.58
C LEU A 118 -9.43 -10.82 0.37
N THR A 119 -8.72 -11.91 0.61
CA THR A 119 -8.29 -12.87 -0.43
C THR A 119 -9.50 -13.52 -1.09
N THR A 120 -10.54 -13.84 -0.34
CA THR A 120 -11.79 -14.41 -0.88
C THR A 120 -12.50 -13.39 -1.77
N VAL A 121 -12.61 -12.13 -1.33
CA VAL A 121 -13.23 -11.05 -2.11
C VAL A 121 -12.42 -10.81 -3.41
N SER A 122 -11.09 -10.74 -3.33
CA SER A 122 -10.23 -10.56 -4.52
C SER A 122 -10.28 -11.76 -5.47
N THR A 123 -10.42 -12.98 -4.95
CA THR A 123 -10.58 -14.22 -5.74
C THR A 123 -11.92 -14.21 -6.47
N VAL A 124 -12.99 -13.86 -5.78
CA VAL A 124 -14.34 -13.76 -6.39
C VAL A 124 -14.36 -12.69 -7.47
N ALA A 125 -13.78 -11.50 -7.21
CA ALA A 125 -13.67 -10.45 -8.20
C ALA A 125 -12.81 -10.87 -9.41
N GLY A 126 -11.70 -11.59 -9.18
CA GLY A 126 -10.85 -12.14 -10.25
C GLY A 126 -11.53 -13.22 -11.09
N ILE A 127 -12.37 -14.06 -10.48
CA ILE A 127 -13.19 -15.06 -11.18
C ILE A 127 -14.28 -14.38 -11.98
N ALA A 128 -14.97 -13.40 -11.43
CA ALA A 128 -15.99 -12.61 -12.13
C ALA A 128 -15.42 -11.85 -13.34
N ALA A 129 -14.17 -11.41 -13.27
CA ALA A 129 -13.43 -10.79 -14.36
C ALA A 129 -12.84 -11.79 -15.39
N GLY A 130 -13.14 -13.10 -15.29
CA GLY A 130 -12.67 -14.12 -16.23
C GLY A 130 -11.18 -14.49 -16.09
N GLN A 131 -10.50 -14.03 -15.05
CA GLN A 131 -9.05 -14.23 -14.84
C GLN A 131 -8.72 -15.38 -13.84
N ARG A 132 -9.42 -16.49 -13.93
CA ARG A 132 -9.30 -17.63 -13.01
C ARG A 132 -7.85 -18.05 -12.68
N ASN A 133 -7.01 -18.18 -13.72
CA ASN A 133 -5.64 -18.69 -13.54
C ASN A 133 -4.69 -17.65 -12.93
N LYS A 134 -4.91 -16.35 -13.17
CA LYS A 134 -4.10 -15.27 -12.57
C LYS A 134 -4.45 -15.05 -11.10
N ALA A 135 -5.74 -15.06 -10.75
CA ALA A 135 -6.19 -14.92 -9.37
C ALA A 135 -5.65 -16.04 -8.48
N TYR A 136 -5.62 -17.29 -8.97
CA TYR A 136 -5.06 -18.42 -8.24
C TYR A 136 -3.54 -18.29 -8.02
N ARG A 137 -2.78 -17.84 -9.02
CA ARG A 137 -1.33 -17.64 -8.91
C ARG A 137 -0.97 -16.49 -7.96
N VAL A 138 -1.69 -15.37 -8.02
CA VAL A 138 -1.50 -14.25 -7.09
C VAL A 138 -1.78 -14.69 -5.66
N ASN A 139 -2.86 -15.44 -5.44
CA ASN A 139 -3.19 -15.95 -4.09
C ASN A 139 -2.20 -17.00 -3.59
N ALA A 140 -1.62 -17.83 -4.46
CA ALA A 140 -0.58 -18.79 -4.09
C ALA A 140 0.73 -18.07 -3.71
N THR A 141 1.08 -17.00 -4.43
CA THR A 141 2.27 -16.19 -4.14
C THR A 141 2.11 -15.40 -2.84
N LEU A 142 0.91 -14.88 -2.58
CA LEU A 142 0.58 -14.20 -1.31
C LEU A 142 0.57 -15.15 -0.10
N ARG A 143 0.20 -16.43 -0.31
CA ARG A 143 0.25 -17.47 0.75
C ARG A 143 1.65 -17.99 1.03
N ALA A 144 2.55 -17.96 0.04
CA ALA A 144 3.93 -18.42 0.20
C ALA A 144 4.83 -17.36 0.88
N ALA A 145 4.35 -16.12 1.03
CA ALA A 145 5.08 -15.06 1.70
C ALA A 145 4.58 -14.95 3.15
N ASP A 146 5.29 -15.53 4.10
CA ASP A 146 5.17 -15.23 5.53
C ASP A 146 5.54 -13.75 5.83
N SER A 147 6.09 -13.06 4.84
CA SER A 147 6.41 -11.63 4.86
C SER A 147 5.67 -10.91 3.73
N VAL A 148 4.77 -9.99 4.08
CA VAL A 148 3.92 -9.25 3.11
C VAL A 148 4.69 -8.20 2.32
N GLY A 149 5.80 -7.75 2.83
CA GLY A 149 6.66 -6.78 2.15
C GLY A 149 8.07 -6.84 2.73
N THR A 150 9.00 -7.32 1.93
CA THR A 150 10.43 -7.21 2.24
C THR A 150 11.04 -6.19 1.30
N THR A 151 11.73 -5.19 1.84
CA THR A 151 12.52 -4.21 1.07
C THR A 151 13.97 -4.31 1.49
N ALA A 152 14.84 -4.71 0.56
CA ALA A 152 16.27 -4.62 0.76
C ALA A 152 16.74 -3.18 0.52
N PHE A 153 17.54 -2.63 1.41
CA PHE A 153 18.02 -1.24 1.29
C PHE A 153 18.85 -1.00 0.02
N ALA A 154 19.50 -2.05 -0.48
CA ALA A 154 20.25 -2.01 -1.75
C ALA A 154 19.34 -1.80 -2.98
N ASP A 155 18.08 -2.27 -2.94
CA ASP A 155 17.12 -2.20 -4.04
C ASP A 155 16.28 -0.92 -4.01
N VAL A 156 16.41 -0.11 -2.96
CA VAL A 156 15.70 1.16 -2.82
C VAL A 156 16.22 2.16 -3.86
N THR A 157 15.30 2.65 -4.68
CA THR A 157 15.59 3.63 -5.75
C THR A 157 15.26 5.06 -5.33
N ARG A 158 14.38 5.22 -4.33
CA ARG A 158 13.93 6.51 -3.80
C ARG A 158 13.33 6.35 -2.41
N VAL A 159 13.58 7.32 -1.54
CA VAL A 159 12.96 7.44 -0.21
C VAL A 159 12.08 8.69 -0.19
N ARG A 160 10.89 8.61 0.39
CA ARG A 160 10.06 9.77 0.69
C ARG A 160 9.72 9.78 2.16
N LEU A 161 9.89 10.92 2.79
CA LEU A 161 9.65 11.13 4.21
C LEU A 161 8.34 11.90 4.41
N PHE A 162 7.50 11.41 5.30
CA PHE A 162 6.25 12.06 5.70
C PHE A 162 6.21 12.15 7.24
N PRO A 163 6.97 13.08 7.82
CA PRO A 163 7.10 13.18 9.28
C PRO A 163 5.78 13.55 9.98
N ASP A 164 4.88 14.26 9.30
CA ASP A 164 3.57 14.63 9.85
C ASP A 164 2.60 13.43 9.93
N ASP A 165 2.79 12.45 9.06
CA ASP A 165 1.97 11.24 8.98
C ASP A 165 2.68 10.02 9.61
N ASP A 166 3.91 10.19 10.16
CA ASP A 166 4.75 9.15 10.76
C ASP A 166 5.06 7.98 9.79
N VAL A 167 5.26 8.31 8.50
CA VAL A 167 5.43 7.34 7.41
C VAL A 167 6.72 7.59 6.64
N ILE A 168 7.39 6.50 6.27
CA ILE A 168 8.53 6.48 5.35
C ILE A 168 8.18 5.58 4.17
N ASP A 169 8.14 6.14 2.95
CA ASP A 169 7.95 5.36 1.72
C ASP A 169 9.31 4.95 1.16
N LEU A 170 9.51 3.64 1.00
CA LEU A 170 10.64 3.05 0.28
C LEU A 170 10.19 2.59 -1.10
N TRP A 171 10.72 3.20 -2.14
CA TRP A 171 10.41 2.87 -3.53
C TRP A 171 11.46 1.95 -4.11
N GLU A 172 11.02 0.86 -4.70
CA GLU A 172 11.78 -0.07 -5.52
C GLU A 172 11.40 0.07 -7.01
N TRP A 173 12.04 -0.69 -7.90
CA TRP A 173 11.70 -0.67 -9.33
C TRP A 173 10.26 -1.09 -9.61
N PHE A 174 9.72 -2.06 -8.86
CA PHE A 174 8.42 -2.66 -9.09
C PHE A 174 7.46 -2.54 -7.91
N GLY A 175 7.79 -1.73 -6.93
CA GLY A 175 6.97 -1.61 -5.73
C GLY A 175 7.27 -0.40 -4.86
N MET A 176 6.44 -0.22 -3.88
CA MET A 176 6.59 0.75 -2.82
C MET A 176 6.17 0.11 -1.50
N ASN A 177 7.03 0.18 -0.51
CA ASN A 177 6.72 -0.21 0.86
C ASN A 177 6.54 1.04 1.73
N GLN A 178 5.46 1.05 2.48
CA GLN A 178 5.15 2.10 3.46
C GLN A 178 5.51 1.60 4.85
N ILE A 179 6.44 2.27 5.48
CA ILE A 179 6.91 1.96 6.82
C ILE A 179 6.28 2.93 7.79
N TYR A 180 5.41 2.42 8.65
CA TYR A 180 4.78 3.18 9.71
C TYR A 180 5.64 3.09 10.96
N VAL A 181 5.99 4.23 11.53
CA VAL A 181 6.93 4.31 12.66
C VAL A 181 6.27 5.08 13.79
N PRO A 182 6.41 4.65 15.06
CA PRO A 182 5.99 5.47 16.18
C PRO A 182 6.67 6.85 16.14
N ARG A 183 5.91 7.92 16.36
CA ARG A 183 6.37 9.31 16.22
C ARG A 183 7.65 9.61 16.97
N GLU A 184 7.78 9.04 18.18
CA GLU A 184 8.94 9.25 19.04
C GLU A 184 10.21 8.61 18.49
N ASP A 185 10.08 7.53 17.71
CA ASP A 185 11.19 6.76 17.15
C ASP A 185 11.43 7.05 15.65
N TYR A 186 10.65 7.99 15.08
CA TYR A 186 10.71 8.31 13.65
C TYR A 186 12.12 8.74 13.19
N ALA A 187 12.77 9.60 13.98
CA ALA A 187 14.11 10.07 13.65
C ALA A 187 15.13 8.91 13.65
N LEU A 188 15.05 8.00 14.62
CA LEU A 188 15.93 6.84 14.72
C LEU A 188 15.79 5.94 13.47
N VAL A 189 14.58 5.57 13.11
CA VAL A 189 14.33 4.68 11.96
C VAL A 189 14.71 5.35 10.65
N ARG A 190 14.36 6.64 10.47
CA ARG A 190 14.75 7.44 9.31
C ARG A 190 16.27 7.44 9.13
N ASP A 191 17.01 7.79 10.16
CA ASP A 191 18.47 7.96 10.07
C ASP A 191 19.15 6.61 9.86
N PHE A 192 18.64 5.55 10.48
CA PHE A 192 19.10 4.19 10.25
C PHE A 192 18.93 3.75 8.80
N MET A 193 17.77 3.99 8.20
CA MET A 193 17.47 3.66 6.80
C MET A 193 18.31 4.51 5.84
N LEU A 194 18.38 5.83 6.07
CA LEU A 194 19.12 6.74 5.21
C LEU A 194 20.63 6.44 5.18
N ALA A 195 21.19 5.92 6.27
CA ALA A 195 22.57 5.50 6.31
C ALA A 195 22.87 4.27 5.42
N ARG A 196 21.84 3.46 5.12
CA ARG A 196 21.97 2.15 4.42
C ARG A 196 21.49 2.15 2.98
N VAL A 197 20.61 3.07 2.61
CA VAL A 197 20.19 3.23 1.22
C VAL A 197 21.27 3.91 0.40
N SER A 198 21.30 3.62 -0.92
CA SER A 198 22.29 4.18 -1.84
C SER A 198 22.25 5.71 -1.87
N GLU A 199 23.38 6.35 -2.07
CA GLU A 199 23.48 7.80 -2.22
C GLU A 199 22.59 8.32 -3.37
N LYS A 200 22.48 7.55 -4.45
CA LYS A 200 21.59 7.85 -5.58
C LYS A 200 20.10 7.89 -5.17
N ALA A 201 19.69 7.00 -4.26
CA ALA A 201 18.32 7.00 -3.74
C ALA A 201 18.06 8.21 -2.83
N ARG A 202 19.04 8.61 -2.01
CA ARG A 202 18.98 9.81 -1.16
C ARG A 202 18.87 11.09 -2.00
N ASN A 203 19.72 11.25 -3.02
CA ASN A 203 19.75 12.43 -3.88
C ASN A 203 18.44 12.59 -4.69
N ARG A 204 17.82 11.49 -5.12
CA ARG A 204 16.50 11.51 -5.77
C ARG A 204 15.35 11.87 -4.83
N SER A 205 15.58 11.80 -3.55
CA SER A 205 14.60 12.11 -2.50
C SER A 205 14.60 13.59 -2.13
N GLY A 206 15.58 14.37 -2.58
CA GLY A 206 15.76 15.79 -2.22
C GLY A 206 16.21 15.98 -0.77
N LEU A 207 16.88 14.97 -0.21
CA LEU A 207 17.38 14.90 1.18
C LEU A 207 18.87 15.22 1.22
#